data_c3af6d6da99da2ae0b83c0ad312ea138
#
_entry.id   c3af6d6da99da2ae0b83c0ad312ea138
#
_cell.length_a   1.000
_cell.length_b   1.000
_cell.length_c   1.000
_cell.angle_alpha   90.00
_cell.angle_beta   90.00
_cell.angle_gamma   90.00
#
_symmetry.space_group_name_H-M   'P 1'
#
loop_
_entity.id
_entity.type
_entity.pdbx_description
1 polymer ?
#
loop_
_entity_poly.entity_id
_entity_poly.type
_entity_poly.pdbx_seq_one_letter_code
_entity_poly.pdbx_strand_id
1 'polypeptide(L)'
;LKRFGVRAPGYLPNAGTQVKEIEIHEVPSVPGTISVKKAYSMMKNNNVVTLPITSPDNDLQGVITVSDIAESYMDSYDSHVMSLARTQYRSIADTLDGSVIVGNEHGYFIRGKVVVGAFHPDTMENYIEKDDLVILGNRAEDQLCAIEMDASCIIVGLGAKVTKTIQKFAEEKCCVIISSPHDTYTIARLIN
;
A
#
# COMPACT_ATOMS: atom_id res chain seq x y z
N LEU A 1 50.44 -28.63 -34.35
CA LEU A 1 50.22 -29.09 -32.98
C LEU A 1 50.96 -30.40 -32.68
N LYS A 2 50.80 -31.45 -33.47
CA LYS A 2 51.53 -32.73 -33.28
C LYS A 2 53.06 -32.58 -33.25
N ARG A 3 53.63 -31.65 -34.05
CA ARG A 3 55.09 -31.39 -34.12
C ARG A 3 55.64 -30.77 -32.81
N PHE A 4 54.78 -30.14 -32.02
CA PHE A 4 55.18 -29.47 -30.78
C PHE A 4 54.67 -30.19 -29.50
N GLY A 5 54.08 -31.39 -29.64
CA GLY A 5 53.55 -32.16 -28.51
C GLY A 5 52.37 -31.53 -27.81
N VAL A 6 51.71 -30.52 -28.44
CA VAL A 6 50.58 -29.81 -27.85
C VAL A 6 49.30 -30.50 -28.26
N ARG A 7 48.38 -30.74 -27.26
CA ARG A 7 47.04 -31.25 -27.54
C ARG A 7 46.25 -30.22 -28.35
N ALA A 8 45.48 -30.70 -29.32
CA ALA A 8 44.51 -29.85 -30.00
C ALA A 8 43.50 -29.29 -28.98
N PRO A 9 43.09 -28.02 -29.11
CA PRO A 9 42.04 -27.47 -28.29
C PRO A 9 40.77 -28.31 -28.45
N GLY A 10 40.09 -28.58 -27.32
CA GLY A 10 38.80 -29.28 -27.32
C GLY A 10 37.74 -28.40 -27.97
N TYR A 11 36.75 -29.02 -28.63
CA TYR A 11 35.59 -28.31 -29.12
C TYR A 11 34.74 -27.89 -27.91
N LEU A 12 34.42 -26.61 -27.81
CA LEU A 12 33.51 -26.08 -26.80
C LEU A 12 32.09 -26.03 -27.39
N PRO A 13 31.16 -26.93 -27.02
CA PRO A 13 29.84 -27.04 -27.64
C PRO A 13 28.95 -25.85 -27.36
N ASN A 14 29.21 -25.12 -26.28
CA ASN A 14 28.48 -23.93 -25.90
C ASN A 14 29.40 -22.96 -25.14
N ALA A 15 29.46 -21.71 -25.61
CA ALA A 15 30.22 -20.62 -24.99
C ALA A 15 29.32 -19.67 -24.17
N GLY A 16 28.04 -19.96 -24.07
CA GLY A 16 27.09 -19.16 -23.25
C GLY A 16 27.24 -19.46 -21.76
N THR A 17 27.05 -18.45 -20.93
CA THR A 17 27.00 -18.58 -19.47
C THR A 17 25.92 -19.59 -19.07
N GLN A 18 26.28 -20.58 -18.25
CA GLN A 18 25.35 -21.57 -17.77
C GLN A 18 24.67 -21.06 -16.50
N VAL A 19 23.43 -21.48 -16.24
CA VAL A 19 22.67 -21.09 -15.05
C VAL A 19 23.43 -21.33 -13.74
N LYS A 20 24.22 -22.41 -13.68
CA LYS A 20 25.08 -22.74 -12.50
C LYS A 20 26.23 -21.74 -12.28
N GLU A 21 26.54 -20.89 -13.26
CA GLU A 21 27.61 -19.88 -13.21
C GLU A 21 27.06 -18.49 -12.87
N ILE A 22 25.74 -18.36 -12.73
CA ILE A 22 25.07 -17.15 -12.32
C ILE A 22 25.06 -17.11 -10.79
N GLU A 23 25.50 -15.97 -10.24
CA GLU A 23 25.40 -15.73 -8.80
C GLU A 23 23.92 -15.55 -8.43
N ILE A 24 23.41 -16.45 -7.57
CA ILE A 24 22.03 -16.40 -7.10
C ILE A 24 22.06 -15.73 -5.73
N HIS A 25 21.38 -14.58 -5.63
CA HIS A 25 21.20 -13.88 -4.36
C HIS A 25 19.90 -14.37 -3.70
N GLU A 26 19.99 -14.66 -2.41
CA GLU A 26 18.78 -14.92 -1.60
C GLU A 26 18.05 -13.60 -1.36
N VAL A 27 16.79 -13.54 -1.79
CA VAL A 27 15.93 -12.37 -1.65
C VAL A 27 14.73 -12.75 -0.79
N PRO A 28 14.37 -11.95 0.24
CA PRO A 28 13.20 -12.24 1.05
C PRO A 28 11.93 -12.15 0.21
N SER A 29 11.01 -13.11 0.36
CA SER A 29 9.68 -13.03 -0.21
C SER A 29 8.74 -12.22 0.68
N VAL A 30 7.68 -11.69 0.07
CA VAL A 30 6.68 -10.89 0.76
C VAL A 30 5.26 -11.35 0.41
N PRO A 31 4.29 -11.22 1.34
CA PRO A 31 2.90 -11.51 1.02
C PRO A 31 2.31 -10.42 0.11
N GLY A 32 1.33 -10.76 -0.73
CA GLY A 32 0.64 -9.81 -1.61
C GLY A 32 -0.14 -8.70 -0.89
N THR A 33 -0.32 -8.82 0.43
CA THR A 33 -0.96 -7.80 1.28
C THR A 33 0.02 -6.77 1.84
N ILE A 34 1.33 -6.87 1.51
CA ILE A 34 2.33 -5.91 1.98
C ILE A 34 2.06 -4.51 1.41
N SER A 35 2.24 -3.47 2.21
CA SER A 35 2.18 -2.10 1.69
C SER A 35 3.38 -1.79 0.80
N VAL A 36 3.18 -0.97 -0.24
CA VAL A 36 4.24 -0.53 -1.17
C VAL A 36 5.40 0.14 -0.42
N LYS A 37 5.10 0.98 0.59
CA LYS A 37 6.11 1.61 1.49
C LYS A 37 6.99 0.56 2.17
N LYS A 38 6.39 -0.50 2.68
CA LYS A 38 7.11 -1.57 3.39
C LYS A 38 7.92 -2.45 2.42
N ALA A 39 7.36 -2.75 1.24
CA ALA A 39 8.07 -3.44 0.17
C ALA A 39 9.32 -2.66 -0.26
N TYR A 40 9.19 -1.35 -0.52
CA TYR A 40 10.32 -0.48 -0.84
C TYR A 40 11.38 -0.43 0.27
N SER A 41 10.96 -0.35 1.53
CA SER A 41 11.89 -0.38 2.66
C SER A 41 12.67 -1.70 2.73
N MET A 42 12.02 -2.83 2.44
CA MET A 42 12.68 -4.14 2.37
C MET A 42 13.66 -4.22 1.20
N MET A 43 13.29 -3.72 0.01
CA MET A 43 14.21 -3.63 -1.13
C MET A 43 15.48 -2.85 -0.78
N LYS A 44 15.30 -1.68 -0.16
CA LYS A 44 16.42 -0.82 0.25
C LYS A 44 17.31 -1.49 1.30
N ASN A 45 16.72 -2.12 2.32
CA ASN A 45 17.49 -2.76 3.40
C ASN A 45 18.27 -3.99 2.93
N ASN A 46 17.75 -4.71 1.93
CA ASN A 46 18.40 -5.90 1.37
C ASN A 46 19.20 -5.59 0.11
N ASN A 47 19.28 -4.31 -0.30
CA ASN A 47 19.98 -3.87 -1.51
C ASN A 47 19.54 -4.63 -2.78
N VAL A 48 18.22 -4.84 -2.92
CA VAL A 48 17.60 -5.51 -4.07
C VAL A 48 16.61 -4.59 -4.75
N VAL A 49 16.37 -4.80 -6.04
CA VAL A 49 15.43 -3.99 -6.86
C VAL A 49 14.14 -4.73 -7.18
N THR A 50 14.03 -5.98 -6.75
CA THR A 50 12.89 -6.85 -7.00
C THR A 50 12.61 -7.70 -5.77
N LEU A 51 11.33 -7.87 -5.41
CA LEU A 51 10.89 -8.81 -4.38
C LEU A 51 9.88 -9.79 -4.97
N PRO A 52 10.03 -11.10 -4.71
CA PRO A 52 9.00 -12.08 -5.02
C PRO A 52 7.80 -11.93 -4.06
N ILE A 53 6.61 -12.03 -4.63
CA ILE A 53 5.35 -12.08 -3.88
C ILE A 53 4.93 -13.53 -3.78
N THR A 54 4.73 -14.03 -2.56
CA THR A 54 4.37 -15.42 -2.33
C THR A 54 3.07 -15.58 -1.55
N SER A 55 2.40 -16.72 -1.77
CA SER A 55 1.29 -17.19 -0.92
C SER A 55 1.80 -17.62 0.46
N PRO A 56 0.87 -17.87 1.44
CA PRO A 56 1.24 -18.49 2.71
C PRO A 56 1.91 -19.86 2.57
N ASP A 57 1.60 -20.58 1.48
CA ASP A 57 2.20 -21.89 1.15
C ASP A 57 3.53 -21.75 0.39
N ASN A 58 4.06 -20.52 0.30
CA ASN A 58 5.32 -20.18 -0.37
C ASN A 58 5.30 -20.35 -1.90
N ASP A 59 4.13 -20.36 -2.53
CA ASP A 59 4.00 -20.38 -3.99
C ASP A 59 4.19 -18.97 -4.56
N LEU A 60 4.99 -18.84 -5.61
CA LEU A 60 5.23 -17.58 -6.29
C LEU A 60 3.94 -17.09 -6.98
N GLN A 61 3.45 -15.93 -6.54
CA GLN A 61 2.26 -15.26 -7.11
C GLN A 61 2.62 -14.15 -8.08
N GLY A 62 3.79 -13.54 -7.90
CA GLY A 62 4.25 -12.44 -8.74
C GLY A 62 5.57 -11.87 -8.23
N VAL A 63 5.96 -10.75 -8.83
CA VAL A 63 7.12 -9.97 -8.41
C VAL A 63 6.74 -8.49 -8.36
N ILE A 64 7.37 -7.73 -7.48
CA ILE A 64 7.29 -6.28 -7.43
C ILE A 64 8.68 -5.70 -7.61
N THR A 65 8.82 -4.68 -8.47
CA THR A 65 10.08 -4.00 -8.73
C THR A 65 10.05 -2.54 -8.28
N VAL A 66 11.23 -1.90 -8.17
CA VAL A 66 11.32 -0.45 -7.93
C VAL A 66 10.67 0.33 -9.09
N SER A 67 10.70 -0.20 -10.33
CA SER A 67 10.07 0.43 -11.49
C SER A 67 8.54 0.45 -11.35
N ASP A 68 7.92 -0.66 -10.93
CA ASP A 68 6.47 -0.73 -10.70
C ASP A 68 6.04 0.29 -9.64
N ILE A 69 6.84 0.44 -8.59
CA ILE A 69 6.60 1.43 -7.55
C ILE A 69 6.70 2.85 -8.12
N ALA A 70 7.73 3.15 -8.92
CA ALA A 70 7.89 4.47 -9.54
C ALA A 70 6.75 4.79 -10.51
N GLU A 71 6.33 3.83 -11.32
CA GLU A 71 5.23 3.95 -12.27
C GLU A 71 3.92 4.25 -11.54
N SER A 72 3.62 3.53 -10.46
CA SER A 72 2.42 3.77 -9.64
C SER A 72 2.35 5.19 -9.06
N TYR A 73 3.50 5.80 -8.76
CA TYR A 73 3.56 7.21 -8.31
C TYR A 73 3.42 8.22 -9.44
N MET A 74 3.78 7.85 -10.66
CA MET A 74 3.68 8.73 -11.84
C MET A 74 2.29 8.75 -12.46
N ASP A 75 1.56 7.63 -12.40
CA ASP A 75 0.22 7.47 -12.98
C ASP A 75 -0.92 7.92 -12.05
N SER A 76 -0.59 8.43 -10.86
CA SER A 76 -1.52 8.68 -9.77
C SER A 76 -2.31 9.99 -9.90
N TYR A 77 -3.33 10.00 -10.77
CA TYR A 77 -4.44 10.96 -10.71
C TYR A 77 -5.81 10.31 -10.46
N ASP A 78 -5.84 9.00 -10.26
CA ASP A 78 -7.11 8.29 -10.04
C ASP A 78 -7.34 8.05 -8.54
N SER A 79 -8.29 8.82 -7.97
CA SER A 79 -8.70 8.68 -6.57
C SER A 79 -9.32 7.32 -6.22
N HIS A 80 -9.56 6.45 -7.21
CA HIS A 80 -10.11 5.11 -7.03
C HIS A 80 -9.05 3.99 -6.99
N VAL A 81 -7.77 4.30 -7.19
CA VAL A 81 -6.68 3.28 -7.25
C VAL A 81 -6.73 2.33 -6.05
N MET A 82 -6.91 2.85 -4.84
CA MET A 82 -6.94 2.04 -3.62
C MET A 82 -8.14 1.09 -3.55
N SER A 83 -9.32 1.54 -4.01
CA SER A 83 -10.52 0.70 -4.02
C SER A 83 -10.46 -0.36 -5.11
N LEU A 84 -9.93 -0.03 -6.28
CA LEU A 84 -9.67 -0.98 -7.37
C LEU A 84 -8.64 -2.04 -6.97
N ALA A 85 -7.59 -1.65 -6.25
CA ALA A 85 -6.59 -2.55 -5.70
C ALA A 85 -7.11 -3.38 -4.51
N ARG A 86 -8.33 -3.11 -4.02
CA ARG A 86 -8.92 -3.77 -2.85
C ARG A 86 -7.98 -3.70 -1.65
N THR A 87 -7.57 -2.48 -1.28
CA THR A 87 -6.55 -2.25 -0.26
C THR A 87 -7.08 -2.58 1.13
N GLN A 88 -6.33 -3.37 1.89
CA GLN A 88 -6.68 -3.73 3.26
C GLN A 88 -6.52 -2.53 4.21
N TYR A 89 -7.44 -2.31 5.13
CA TYR A 89 -7.38 -1.17 6.08
C TYR A 89 -6.11 -1.22 6.96
N ARG A 90 -5.66 -2.40 7.31
CA ARG A 90 -4.38 -2.57 8.01
C ARG A 90 -3.20 -2.05 7.20
N SER A 91 -3.16 -2.33 5.89
CA SER A 91 -2.09 -1.85 5.01
C SER A 91 -2.11 -0.31 4.89
N ILE A 92 -3.30 0.29 4.88
CA ILE A 92 -3.46 1.75 4.92
C ILE A 92 -2.90 2.29 6.24
N ALA A 93 -3.29 1.72 7.38
CA ALA A 93 -2.81 2.13 8.68
C ALA A 93 -1.28 1.99 8.80
N ASP A 94 -0.70 0.86 8.38
CA ASP A 94 0.75 0.62 8.37
C ASP A 94 1.50 1.63 7.50
N THR A 95 0.94 1.99 6.34
CA THR A 95 1.54 3.00 5.43
C THR A 95 1.59 4.38 6.08
N LEU A 96 0.59 4.68 6.90
CA LEU A 96 0.43 5.97 7.58
C LEU A 96 1.06 6.01 8.96
N ASP A 97 1.85 5.00 9.36
CA ASP A 97 2.39 4.84 10.71
C ASP A 97 1.31 4.98 11.79
N GLY A 98 0.08 4.55 11.46
CA GLY A 98 -1.14 4.73 12.23
C GLY A 98 -1.71 3.43 12.79
N SER A 99 -2.95 3.51 13.24
CA SER A 99 -3.69 2.35 13.75
C SER A 99 -5.18 2.45 13.44
N VAL A 100 -5.82 1.31 13.22
CA VAL A 100 -7.28 1.20 13.15
C VAL A 100 -7.84 1.27 14.57
N ILE A 101 -8.68 2.27 14.86
CA ILE A 101 -9.28 2.48 16.18
C ILE A 101 -10.75 2.06 16.24
N VAL A 102 -11.43 1.96 15.09
CA VAL A 102 -12.78 1.44 14.94
C VAL A 102 -12.88 0.60 13.68
N GLY A 103 -13.59 -0.51 13.74
CA GLY A 103 -13.87 -1.39 12.61
C GLY A 103 -12.88 -2.54 12.46
N ASN A 104 -13.03 -3.30 11.39
CA ASN A 104 -12.21 -4.48 11.11
C ASN A 104 -10.94 -4.12 10.33
N GLU A 105 -9.77 -4.19 10.97
CA GLU A 105 -8.48 -3.91 10.33
C GLU A 105 -8.15 -4.85 9.16
N HIS A 106 -8.72 -6.06 9.15
CA HIS A 106 -8.56 -7.04 8.08
C HIS A 106 -9.59 -6.89 6.95
N GLY A 107 -10.52 -5.94 7.08
CA GLY A 107 -11.43 -5.55 6.00
C GLY A 107 -10.70 -4.83 4.86
N TYR A 108 -11.41 -4.65 3.75
CA TYR A 108 -10.83 -4.08 2.53
C TYR A 108 -11.61 -2.85 2.08
N PHE A 109 -10.89 -1.83 1.65
CA PHE A 109 -11.46 -0.71 0.90
C PHE A 109 -11.65 -1.16 -0.56
N ILE A 110 -12.89 -1.34 -0.97
CA ILE A 110 -13.24 -1.98 -2.26
C ILE A 110 -14.10 -1.11 -3.17
N ARG A 111 -14.58 0.03 -2.67
CA ARG A 111 -15.44 0.98 -3.40
C ARG A 111 -15.17 2.39 -2.90
N GLY A 112 -15.56 3.37 -3.72
CA GLY A 112 -15.41 4.77 -3.42
C GLY A 112 -14.05 5.33 -3.83
N LYS A 113 -13.89 6.62 -3.64
CA LYS A 113 -12.69 7.39 -3.93
C LYS A 113 -12.04 7.88 -2.64
N VAL A 114 -10.80 8.33 -2.72
CA VAL A 114 -10.12 9.04 -1.64
C VAL A 114 -10.46 10.53 -1.73
N VAL A 115 -10.97 11.09 -0.65
CA VAL A 115 -11.37 12.50 -0.56
C VAL A 115 -10.67 13.17 0.60
N VAL A 116 -10.18 14.39 0.41
CA VAL A 116 -9.65 15.23 1.50
C VAL A 116 -10.78 16.15 1.98
N GLY A 117 -11.27 15.91 3.19
CA GLY A 117 -12.32 16.71 3.81
C GLY A 117 -11.79 18.02 4.40
N ALA A 118 -11.37 18.94 3.53
CA ALA A 118 -10.83 20.24 3.91
C ALA A 118 -11.85 21.38 3.88
N PHE A 119 -13.11 21.07 3.59
CA PHE A 119 -14.20 22.05 3.46
C PHE A 119 -15.03 22.16 4.73
N HIS A 120 -15.93 23.17 4.78
CA HIS A 120 -16.97 23.24 5.79
C HIS A 120 -17.96 22.07 5.62
N PRO A 121 -18.57 21.52 6.69
CA PRO A 121 -19.50 20.39 6.61
C PRO A 121 -20.58 20.53 5.52
N ASP A 122 -21.24 21.69 5.42
CA ASP A 122 -22.28 21.94 4.40
C ASP A 122 -21.78 21.77 2.95
N THR A 123 -20.48 21.95 2.73
CA THR A 123 -19.85 21.76 1.43
C THR A 123 -19.39 20.31 1.26
N MET A 124 -18.93 19.69 2.35
CA MET A 124 -18.46 18.30 2.34
C MET A 124 -19.57 17.33 1.95
N GLU A 125 -20.81 17.57 2.37
CA GLU A 125 -21.98 16.77 1.99
C GLU A 125 -22.17 16.62 0.47
N ASN A 126 -21.73 17.60 -0.30
CA ASN A 126 -21.82 17.57 -1.76
C ASN A 126 -20.65 16.83 -2.43
N TYR A 127 -19.55 16.56 -1.69
CA TYR A 127 -18.32 15.96 -2.22
C TYR A 127 -18.12 14.52 -1.78
N ILE A 128 -18.59 14.18 -0.59
CA ILE A 128 -18.47 12.82 -0.04
C ILE A 128 -19.60 11.98 -0.60
N GLU A 129 -19.25 10.88 -1.21
CA GLU A 129 -20.19 9.88 -1.68
C GLU A 129 -20.12 8.64 -0.76
N LYS A 130 -21.16 7.83 -0.84
CA LYS A 130 -21.20 6.56 -0.12
C LYS A 130 -19.98 5.70 -0.47
N ASP A 131 -19.46 5.02 0.54
CA ASP A 131 -18.29 4.14 0.46
C ASP A 131 -16.95 4.86 0.27
N ASP A 132 -16.89 6.21 0.24
CA ASP A 132 -15.65 6.96 0.13
C ASP A 132 -14.71 6.75 1.35
N LEU A 133 -13.41 6.96 1.13
CA LEU A 133 -12.41 7.09 2.18
C LEU A 133 -12.07 8.57 2.34
N VAL A 134 -12.33 9.12 3.54
CA VAL A 134 -12.22 10.57 3.78
C VAL A 134 -11.07 10.89 4.73
N ILE A 135 -10.14 11.74 4.30
CA ILE A 135 -9.01 12.22 5.10
C ILE A 135 -9.44 13.48 5.82
N LEU A 136 -9.37 13.47 7.15
CA LEU A 136 -9.88 14.52 8.01
C LEU A 136 -8.84 14.99 9.04
N GLY A 137 -9.09 16.18 9.57
CA GLY A 137 -8.37 16.71 10.73
C GLY A 137 -9.06 16.34 12.05
N ASN A 138 -8.85 17.21 13.05
CA ASN A 138 -9.31 17.01 14.43
C ASN A 138 -10.72 17.54 14.71
N ARG A 139 -11.42 18.10 13.73
CA ARG A 139 -12.78 18.65 13.95
C ARG A 139 -13.81 17.54 14.03
N ALA A 140 -14.52 17.48 15.15
CA ALA A 140 -15.55 16.46 15.39
C ALA A 140 -16.73 16.54 14.41
N GLU A 141 -17.08 17.76 14.00
CA GLU A 141 -18.17 18.04 13.05
C GLU A 141 -17.89 17.42 11.67
N ASP A 142 -16.64 17.55 11.18
CA ASP A 142 -16.22 16.98 9.92
C ASP A 142 -16.24 15.43 9.96
N GLN A 143 -15.83 14.87 11.11
CA GLN A 143 -15.85 13.42 11.32
C GLN A 143 -17.28 12.87 11.33
N LEU A 144 -18.20 13.57 12.01
CA LEU A 144 -19.61 13.20 12.01
C LEU A 144 -20.22 13.30 10.62
N CYS A 145 -20.00 14.41 9.92
CA CYS A 145 -20.49 14.62 8.56
C CYS A 145 -20.06 13.47 7.64
N ALA A 146 -18.78 13.11 7.61
CA ALA A 146 -18.29 12.03 6.76
C ALA A 146 -18.94 10.67 7.08
N ILE A 147 -19.16 10.37 8.37
CA ILE A 147 -19.82 9.14 8.79
C ILE A 147 -21.32 9.16 8.42
N GLU A 148 -22.00 10.29 8.54
CA GLU A 148 -23.41 10.46 8.12
C GLU A 148 -23.60 10.24 6.63
N MET A 149 -22.61 10.67 5.82
CA MET A 149 -22.60 10.45 4.37
C MET A 149 -22.26 9.01 3.96
N ASP A 150 -22.24 8.07 4.92
CA ASP A 150 -21.94 6.65 4.70
C ASP A 150 -20.53 6.40 4.11
N ALA A 151 -19.54 7.21 4.51
CA ALA A 151 -18.14 6.92 4.19
C ALA A 151 -17.73 5.54 4.75
N SER A 152 -17.00 4.74 3.96
CA SER A 152 -16.54 3.43 4.41
C SER A 152 -15.37 3.53 5.39
N CYS A 153 -14.59 4.61 5.29
CA CYS A 153 -13.44 4.85 6.15
C CYS A 153 -13.19 6.35 6.33
N ILE A 154 -12.83 6.74 7.56
CA ILE A 154 -12.24 8.05 7.82
C ILE A 154 -10.82 7.90 8.37
N ILE A 155 -9.90 8.75 7.90
CA ILE A 155 -8.54 8.83 8.42
C ILE A 155 -8.41 10.15 9.17
N VAL A 156 -8.11 10.06 10.46
CA VAL A 156 -7.95 11.24 11.34
C VAL A 156 -6.46 11.50 11.56
N GLY A 157 -6.00 12.66 11.08
CA GLY A 157 -4.61 13.07 11.14
C GLY A 157 -4.16 13.66 12.48
N LEU A 158 -2.85 13.91 12.60
CA LEU A 158 -2.18 14.55 13.73
C LEU A 158 -2.33 13.81 15.07
N GLY A 159 -2.64 12.51 15.05
CA GLY A 159 -2.91 11.74 16.27
C GLY A 159 -4.10 12.29 17.08
N ALA A 160 -5.02 13.01 16.44
CA ALA A 160 -6.14 13.63 17.10
C ALA A 160 -7.05 12.59 17.75
N LYS A 161 -7.53 12.90 18.95
CA LYS A 161 -8.42 12.01 19.69
C LYS A 161 -9.82 12.00 19.06
N VAL A 162 -10.30 10.82 18.70
CA VAL A 162 -11.69 10.60 18.30
C VAL A 162 -12.53 10.33 19.55
N THR A 163 -13.63 11.06 19.72
CA THR A 163 -14.48 10.91 20.90
C THR A 163 -15.20 9.55 20.91
N LYS A 164 -15.54 9.03 22.08
CA LYS A 164 -16.29 7.77 22.20
C LYS A 164 -17.66 7.82 21.51
N THR A 165 -18.26 8.97 21.43
CA THR A 165 -19.52 9.18 20.71
C THR A 165 -19.34 8.94 19.20
N ILE A 166 -18.29 9.53 18.62
CA ILE A 166 -17.96 9.33 17.20
C ILE A 166 -17.57 7.87 16.92
N GLN A 167 -16.80 7.25 17.81
CA GLN A 167 -16.44 5.84 17.67
C GLN A 167 -17.68 4.93 17.62
N LYS A 168 -18.64 5.11 18.54
CA LYS A 168 -19.89 4.36 18.54
C LYS A 168 -20.72 4.60 17.28
N PHE A 169 -20.81 5.85 16.85
CA PHE A 169 -21.55 6.19 15.63
C PHE A 169 -20.91 5.55 14.39
N ALA A 170 -19.57 5.53 14.32
CA ALA A 170 -18.85 4.84 13.25
C ALA A 170 -19.07 3.31 13.29
N GLU A 171 -19.13 2.70 14.48
CA GLU A 171 -19.46 1.28 14.64
C GLU A 171 -20.88 0.97 14.11
N GLU A 172 -21.87 1.80 14.45
CA GLU A 172 -23.26 1.67 13.99
C GLU A 172 -23.39 1.79 12.47
N LYS A 173 -22.58 2.67 11.87
CA LYS A 173 -22.53 2.91 10.42
C LYS A 173 -21.56 1.97 9.66
N CYS A 174 -20.87 1.07 10.37
CA CYS A 174 -19.82 0.23 9.80
C CYS A 174 -18.66 1.02 9.13
N CYS A 175 -18.42 2.26 9.57
CA CYS A 175 -17.34 3.09 9.10
C CYS A 175 -16.04 2.77 9.86
N VAL A 176 -14.96 2.51 9.12
CA VAL A 176 -13.65 2.26 9.73
C VAL A 176 -13.00 3.60 10.10
N ILE A 177 -12.37 3.68 11.28
CA ILE A 177 -11.59 4.85 11.67
C ILE A 177 -10.12 4.48 11.82
N ILE A 178 -9.27 5.17 11.08
CA ILE A 178 -7.81 5.06 11.18
C ILE A 178 -7.27 6.36 11.77
N SER A 179 -6.43 6.25 12.81
CA SER A 179 -5.68 7.37 13.35
C SER A 179 -4.26 7.37 12.81
N SER A 180 -3.77 8.51 12.35
CA SER A 180 -2.39 8.69 11.86
C SER A 180 -1.71 9.86 12.56
N PRO A 181 -0.41 9.79 12.87
CA PRO A 181 0.35 10.92 13.41
C PRO A 181 0.62 12.02 12.39
N HIS A 182 0.45 11.72 11.09
CA HIS A 182 0.74 12.64 10.00
C HIS A 182 -0.36 13.70 9.81
N ASP A 183 0.02 14.83 9.21
CA ASP A 183 -0.93 15.85 8.75
C ASP A 183 -1.67 15.39 7.48
N THR A 184 -2.77 16.08 7.17
CA THR A 184 -3.67 15.74 6.05
C THR A 184 -2.96 15.68 4.69
N TYR A 185 -2.02 16.60 4.43
CA TYR A 185 -1.25 16.62 3.18
C TYR A 185 -0.32 15.39 3.08
N THR A 186 0.40 15.10 4.16
CA THR A 186 1.28 13.92 4.23
C THR A 186 0.49 12.63 4.07
N ILE A 187 -0.68 12.52 4.72
CA ILE A 187 -1.59 11.38 4.57
C ILE A 187 -1.98 11.22 3.10
N ALA A 188 -2.52 12.28 2.48
CA ALA A 188 -2.96 12.24 1.09
C ALA A 188 -1.82 11.80 0.14
N ARG A 189 -0.62 12.31 0.36
CA ARG A 189 0.56 11.96 -0.45
C ARG A 189 1.03 10.51 -0.27
N LEU A 190 0.83 9.92 0.92
CA LEU A 190 1.30 8.56 1.21
C LEU A 190 0.35 7.47 0.71
N ILE A 191 -0.93 7.80 0.50
CA ILE A 191 -1.96 6.83 0.10
C ILE A 191 -2.45 6.99 -1.34
N ASN A 192 -1.95 8.02 -2.04
CA ASN A 192 -2.16 8.19 -3.49
C ASN A 192 -1.07 7.55 -4.32
#